data_9be230a97a61778326060059af9727f1
#
_entry.id   9be230a97a61778326060059af9727f1
#
_cell.length_a   1.000
_cell.length_b   1.000
_cell.length_c   1.000
_cell.angle_alpha   90.00
_cell.angle_beta   90.00
_cell.angle_gamma   90.00
#
_symmetry.space_group_name_H-M   'P 1'
#
loop_
_entity.id
_entity.type
_entity.pdbx_description
1 polymer ?
#
loop_
_entity_poly.entity_id
_entity_poly.type
_entity_poly.pdbx_seq_one_letter_code
_entity_poly.pdbx_strand_id
1 'polypeptide(L)'
;MAILSLVVYGSRAREDHSGDSDTDLFAITDDDRYEMIVEGATNIACYPLAQAINRAEGGDLFFMHITLEAKAIYDPSGAFDKVRKSFVKKENYSSEISNASELGFALVAHANNIQDYYLLNKRLAWCLRTILIARSAERGCPTFSKEGLSEIFQDRDLIDLIALKDCENFSARAYPLFYSSFIKYGCRPNINMPSDFSDLMVYFLEHDNMMGLKTARLLNNDVEFDGYSWS
;
A
#
# COMPACT_ATOMS: atom_id res chain seq x y z
N MET A 1 -22.66 -13.23 -1.72
CA MET A 1 -21.19 -13.45 -1.64
C MET A 1 -20.93 -14.81 -1.03
N ALA A 2 -20.38 -15.75 -1.81
CA ALA A 2 -19.80 -16.97 -1.26
C ALA A 2 -18.28 -16.87 -1.32
N ILE A 3 -17.60 -17.31 -0.26
CA ILE A 3 -16.14 -17.33 -0.19
C ILE A 3 -15.65 -18.61 -0.86
N LEU A 4 -14.91 -18.47 -1.95
CA LEU A 4 -14.27 -19.55 -2.70
C LEU A 4 -12.93 -19.95 -2.09
N SER A 5 -12.20 -18.97 -1.54
CA SER A 5 -10.95 -19.17 -0.83
C SER A 5 -10.74 -18.06 0.21
N LEU A 6 -10.06 -18.40 1.30
CA LEU A 6 -9.65 -17.48 2.36
C LEU A 6 -8.20 -17.77 2.74
N VAL A 7 -7.37 -16.73 2.74
CA VAL A 7 -5.96 -16.84 3.11
C VAL A 7 -5.58 -15.75 4.12
N VAL A 8 -4.62 -16.02 4.97
CA VAL A 8 -3.97 -15.01 5.83
C VAL A 8 -2.70 -14.53 5.16
N TYR A 9 -2.41 -13.22 5.22
CA TYR A 9 -1.18 -12.64 4.70
C TYR A 9 -0.58 -11.61 5.67
N GLY A 10 0.52 -10.97 5.29
CA GLY A 10 1.18 -9.97 6.12
C GLY A 10 1.91 -10.57 7.32
N SER A 11 2.00 -9.80 8.40
CA SER A 11 2.79 -10.15 9.59
C SER A 11 2.35 -11.46 10.24
N ARG A 12 1.05 -11.75 10.24
CA ARG A 12 0.54 -13.02 10.80
C ARG A 12 0.90 -14.24 9.96
N ALA A 13 0.96 -14.10 8.64
CA ALA A 13 1.41 -15.18 7.77
C ALA A 13 2.92 -15.45 7.92
N ARG A 14 3.71 -14.38 8.13
CA ARG A 14 5.16 -14.46 8.38
C ARG A 14 5.55 -14.86 9.80
N GLU A 15 4.60 -14.76 10.75
CA GLU A 15 4.82 -15.03 12.18
C GLU A 15 5.73 -13.98 12.86
N ASP A 16 5.83 -12.76 12.27
CA ASP A 16 6.59 -11.61 12.79
C ASP A 16 5.67 -10.51 13.40
N HIS A 17 4.41 -10.86 13.71
CA HIS A 17 3.42 -9.94 14.25
C HIS A 17 3.65 -9.62 15.74
N SER A 18 3.34 -8.37 16.13
CA SER A 18 3.15 -7.99 17.54
C SER A 18 1.74 -8.35 18.02
N GLY A 19 1.52 -8.35 19.35
CA GLY A 19 0.19 -8.63 19.91
C GLY A 19 -0.92 -7.73 19.39
N ASP A 20 -0.59 -6.48 19.03
CA ASP A 20 -1.54 -5.46 18.56
C ASP A 20 -1.63 -5.40 17.03
N SER A 21 -0.98 -6.33 16.30
CA SER A 21 -1.03 -6.34 14.83
C SER A 21 -2.41 -6.77 14.32
N ASP A 22 -2.91 -6.05 13.32
CA ASP A 22 -4.12 -6.43 12.58
C ASP A 22 -4.03 -7.82 11.99
N THR A 23 -5.18 -8.44 11.76
CA THR A 23 -5.29 -9.68 11.00
C THR A 23 -5.70 -9.34 9.57
N ASP A 24 -4.76 -9.50 8.65
CA ASP A 24 -5.00 -9.23 7.25
C ASP A 24 -5.37 -10.54 6.53
N LEU A 25 -6.58 -10.57 5.98
CA LEU A 25 -7.13 -11.69 5.23
C LEU A 25 -7.39 -11.26 3.78
N PHE A 26 -7.19 -12.20 2.88
CA PHE A 26 -7.57 -12.07 1.48
C PHE A 26 -8.56 -13.17 1.16
N ALA A 27 -9.72 -12.78 0.63
CA ALA A 27 -10.78 -13.69 0.22
C ALA A 27 -10.99 -13.65 -1.29
N ILE A 28 -11.15 -14.80 -1.91
CA ILE A 28 -11.65 -14.92 -3.28
C ILE A 28 -13.12 -15.25 -3.19
N THR A 29 -13.96 -14.48 -3.92
CA THR A 29 -15.40 -14.57 -3.85
C THR A 29 -16.02 -14.88 -5.22
N ASP A 30 -17.29 -15.28 -5.22
CA ASP A 30 -18.10 -15.45 -6.41
C ASP A 30 -18.84 -14.17 -6.83
N ASP A 31 -18.59 -13.05 -6.12
CA ASP A 31 -19.15 -11.75 -6.46
C ASP A 31 -18.52 -11.15 -7.73
N ASP A 32 -19.10 -10.08 -8.22
CA ASP A 32 -18.64 -9.33 -9.37
C ASP A 32 -17.84 -8.05 -8.99
N ARG A 33 -17.77 -7.71 -7.70
CA ARG A 33 -17.14 -6.48 -7.19
C ARG A 33 -16.16 -6.76 -6.06
N TYR A 34 -15.10 -5.96 -6.05
CA TYR A 34 -14.20 -5.86 -4.92
C TYR A 34 -14.90 -5.23 -3.72
N GLU A 35 -14.65 -5.78 -2.54
CA GLU A 35 -15.09 -5.23 -1.27
C GLU A 35 -13.98 -5.33 -0.23
N MET A 36 -13.85 -4.31 0.64
CA MET A 36 -13.00 -4.37 1.83
C MET A 36 -13.89 -4.43 3.06
N ILE A 37 -13.78 -5.50 3.82
CA ILE A 37 -14.48 -5.66 5.11
C ILE A 37 -13.49 -5.35 6.22
N VAL A 38 -13.85 -4.41 7.10
CA VAL A 38 -13.05 -4.06 8.29
C VAL A 38 -13.89 -4.29 9.51
N GLU A 39 -13.48 -5.22 10.37
CA GLU A 39 -14.17 -5.55 11.61
C GLU A 39 -13.18 -5.65 12.77
N GLY A 40 -13.16 -4.63 13.64
CA GLY A 40 -12.19 -4.51 14.72
C GLY A 40 -10.75 -4.48 14.15
N ALA A 41 -9.92 -5.40 14.58
CA ALA A 41 -8.55 -5.57 14.11
C ALA A 41 -8.42 -6.55 12.92
N THR A 42 -9.52 -6.83 12.21
CA THR A 42 -9.52 -7.74 11.07
C THR A 42 -9.87 -7.00 9.79
N ASN A 43 -9.01 -7.11 8.79
CA ASN A 43 -9.17 -6.55 7.45
C ASN A 43 -9.32 -7.71 6.46
N ILE A 44 -10.37 -7.74 5.65
CA ILE A 44 -10.60 -8.78 4.65
C ILE A 44 -10.74 -8.11 3.28
N ALA A 45 -9.74 -8.30 2.41
CA ALA A 45 -9.79 -7.87 1.03
C ALA A 45 -10.50 -8.93 0.18
N CYS A 46 -11.75 -8.70 -0.19
CA CYS A 46 -12.60 -9.62 -0.95
C CYS A 46 -12.49 -9.30 -2.45
N TYR A 47 -11.99 -10.24 -3.23
CA TYR A 47 -11.82 -10.08 -4.68
C TYR A 47 -12.62 -11.14 -5.45
N PRO A 48 -13.35 -10.73 -6.51
CA PRO A 48 -13.84 -11.66 -7.52
C PRO A 48 -12.68 -12.46 -8.12
N LEU A 49 -12.89 -13.77 -8.35
CA LEU A 49 -11.83 -14.64 -8.89
C LEU A 49 -11.23 -14.09 -10.20
N ALA A 50 -12.07 -13.62 -11.13
CA ALA A 50 -11.60 -13.10 -12.42
C ALA A 50 -10.73 -11.84 -12.24
N GLN A 51 -11.13 -10.93 -11.33
CA GLN A 51 -10.37 -9.73 -11.02
C GLN A 51 -9.04 -10.08 -10.33
N ALA A 52 -9.05 -11.05 -9.42
CA ALA A 52 -7.84 -11.51 -8.74
C ALA A 52 -6.82 -12.10 -9.73
N ILE A 53 -7.26 -12.91 -10.68
CA ILE A 53 -6.42 -13.46 -11.75
C ILE A 53 -5.85 -12.32 -12.61
N ASN A 54 -6.69 -11.42 -13.12
CA ASN A 54 -6.26 -10.31 -13.98
C ASN A 54 -5.20 -9.43 -13.30
N ARG A 55 -5.36 -9.10 -12.02
CA ARG A 55 -4.38 -8.31 -11.26
C ARG A 55 -3.08 -9.09 -11.02
N ALA A 56 -3.16 -10.40 -10.78
CA ALA A 56 -1.99 -11.26 -10.64
C ALA A 56 -1.21 -11.34 -11.96
N GLU A 57 -1.87 -11.54 -13.10
CA GLU A 57 -1.28 -11.50 -14.44
C GLU A 57 -0.65 -10.15 -14.77
N GLY A 58 -1.26 -9.05 -14.30
CA GLY A 58 -0.74 -7.69 -14.40
C GLY A 58 0.44 -7.39 -13.49
N GLY A 59 0.90 -8.32 -12.66
CA GLY A 59 2.06 -8.16 -11.78
C GLY A 59 1.89 -7.11 -10.68
N ASP A 60 0.68 -6.94 -10.21
CA ASP A 60 0.35 -5.97 -9.15
C ASP A 60 1.14 -6.25 -7.85
N LEU A 61 1.64 -5.20 -7.16
CA LEU A 61 2.45 -5.35 -5.95
C LEU A 61 1.70 -6.01 -4.79
N PHE A 62 0.39 -5.74 -4.64
CA PHE A 62 -0.43 -6.39 -3.63
C PHE A 62 -0.58 -7.87 -3.94
N PHE A 63 -0.82 -8.23 -5.21
CA PHE A 63 -0.90 -9.63 -5.62
C PHE A 63 0.45 -10.34 -5.56
N MET A 64 1.56 -9.64 -5.77
CA MET A 64 2.90 -10.17 -5.47
C MET A 64 3.00 -10.59 -4.00
N HIS A 65 2.58 -9.71 -3.08
CA HIS A 65 2.58 -9.99 -1.65
C HIS A 65 1.72 -11.24 -1.33
N ILE A 66 0.47 -11.25 -1.83
CA ILE A 66 -0.46 -12.36 -1.61
C ILE A 66 0.11 -13.68 -2.14
N THR A 67 0.64 -13.70 -3.36
CA THR A 67 1.11 -14.94 -4.00
C THR A 67 2.39 -15.50 -3.37
N LEU A 68 3.24 -14.65 -2.81
CA LEU A 68 4.50 -15.06 -2.20
C LEU A 68 4.38 -15.45 -0.72
N GLU A 69 3.56 -14.72 0.07
CA GLU A 69 3.56 -14.87 1.53
C GLU A 69 2.26 -15.47 2.10
N ALA A 70 1.12 -15.40 1.37
CA ALA A 70 -0.12 -15.82 1.97
C ALA A 70 -0.19 -17.33 2.23
N LYS A 71 -0.79 -17.68 3.37
CA LYS A 71 -1.07 -19.05 3.80
C LYS A 71 -2.57 -19.32 3.71
N ALA A 72 -2.95 -20.39 3.01
CA ALA A 72 -4.36 -20.76 2.84
C ALA A 72 -4.95 -21.24 4.18
N ILE A 73 -6.12 -20.67 4.53
CA ILE A 73 -6.97 -21.12 5.63
C ILE A 73 -8.07 -22.03 5.06
N TYR A 74 -8.62 -21.65 3.90
CA TYR A 74 -9.70 -22.37 3.23
C TYR A 74 -9.54 -22.21 1.72
N ASP A 75 -9.39 -23.31 0.98
CA ASP A 75 -9.26 -23.31 -0.50
C ASP A 75 -9.71 -24.63 -1.11
N PRO A 76 -10.98 -25.04 -0.95
CA PRO A 76 -11.45 -26.38 -1.34
C PRO A 76 -11.45 -26.58 -2.85
N SER A 77 -11.56 -25.52 -3.64
CA SER A 77 -11.60 -25.57 -5.12
C SER A 77 -10.28 -25.20 -5.79
N GLY A 78 -9.24 -24.88 -5.02
CA GLY A 78 -7.96 -24.38 -5.55
C GLY A 78 -8.06 -23.01 -6.21
N ALA A 79 -9.00 -22.15 -5.76
CA ALA A 79 -9.17 -20.82 -6.31
C ALA A 79 -7.94 -19.93 -6.03
N PHE A 80 -7.38 -20.01 -4.83
CA PHE A 80 -6.14 -19.30 -4.50
C PHE A 80 -4.94 -19.86 -5.27
N ASP A 81 -4.87 -21.15 -5.45
CA ASP A 81 -3.81 -21.80 -6.23
C ASP A 81 -3.82 -21.34 -7.70
N LYS A 82 -5.00 -21.08 -8.28
CA LYS A 82 -5.14 -20.50 -9.62
C LYS A 82 -4.57 -19.07 -9.66
N VAL A 83 -4.93 -18.21 -8.71
CA VAL A 83 -4.41 -16.85 -8.60
C VAL A 83 -2.89 -16.84 -8.43
N ARG A 84 -2.36 -17.72 -7.56
CA ARG A 84 -0.92 -17.85 -7.34
C ARG A 84 -0.18 -18.24 -8.63
N LYS A 85 -0.72 -19.18 -9.41
CA LYS A 85 -0.12 -19.64 -10.66
C LYS A 85 -0.24 -18.62 -11.80
N SER A 86 -1.21 -17.72 -11.76
CA SER A 86 -1.39 -16.68 -12.77
C SER A 86 -0.48 -15.46 -12.57
N PHE A 87 0.19 -15.35 -11.40
CA PHE A 87 1.03 -14.20 -11.12
C PHE A 87 2.23 -14.11 -12.07
N VAL A 88 2.36 -12.93 -12.72
CA VAL A 88 3.48 -12.61 -13.61
C VAL A 88 4.16 -11.34 -13.09
N LYS A 89 5.42 -11.45 -12.68
CA LYS A 89 6.20 -10.31 -12.21
C LYS A 89 6.42 -9.32 -13.36
N LYS A 90 6.22 -8.03 -13.13
CA LYS A 90 6.57 -6.95 -14.07
C LYS A 90 8.08 -6.85 -14.27
N GLU A 91 8.51 -6.35 -15.41
CA GLU A 91 9.91 -6.01 -15.66
C GLU A 91 10.39 -4.86 -14.79
N ASN A 92 9.50 -3.87 -14.54
CA ASN A 92 9.76 -2.74 -13.65
C ASN A 92 8.46 -2.26 -12.98
N TYR A 93 8.61 -1.48 -11.93
CA TYR A 93 7.54 -0.89 -11.14
C TYR A 93 7.62 0.64 -11.11
N SER A 94 8.11 1.24 -12.21
CA SER A 94 8.34 2.69 -12.30
C SER A 94 7.08 3.52 -12.08
N SER A 95 5.92 3.04 -12.53
CA SER A 95 4.63 3.71 -12.32
C SER A 95 4.24 3.75 -10.85
N GLU A 96 4.32 2.61 -10.16
CA GLU A 96 4.03 2.51 -8.73
C GLU A 96 4.98 3.36 -7.89
N ILE A 97 6.27 3.38 -8.25
CA ILE A 97 7.28 4.20 -7.59
C ILE A 97 7.01 5.68 -7.83
N SER A 98 6.69 6.08 -9.07
CA SER A 98 6.38 7.48 -9.40
C SER A 98 5.15 7.98 -8.64
N ASN A 99 4.05 7.24 -8.72
CA ASN A 99 2.80 7.60 -8.06
C ASN A 99 2.93 7.71 -6.54
N ALA A 100 3.64 6.75 -5.92
CA ALA A 100 3.90 6.79 -4.48
C ALA A 100 4.84 7.94 -4.10
N SER A 101 5.85 8.25 -4.92
CA SER A 101 6.77 9.37 -4.69
C SER A 101 6.05 10.71 -4.79
N GLU A 102 5.24 10.91 -5.83
CA GLU A 102 4.45 12.14 -6.02
C GLU A 102 3.51 12.40 -4.85
N LEU A 103 2.74 11.38 -4.44
CA LEU A 103 1.90 11.50 -3.25
C LEU A 103 2.72 11.81 -2.01
N GLY A 104 3.83 11.12 -1.80
CA GLY A 104 4.71 11.32 -0.66
C GLY A 104 5.25 12.74 -0.58
N PHE A 105 5.72 13.31 -1.69
CA PHE A 105 6.19 14.70 -1.75
C PHE A 105 5.08 15.71 -1.49
N ALA A 106 3.89 15.49 -2.08
CA ALA A 106 2.73 16.34 -1.85
C ALA A 106 2.37 16.38 -0.34
N LEU A 107 2.30 15.20 0.30
CA LEU A 107 1.98 15.10 1.72
C LEU A 107 3.02 15.79 2.61
N VAL A 108 4.31 15.63 2.31
CA VAL A 108 5.37 16.31 3.08
C VAL A 108 5.31 17.83 2.88
N ALA A 109 5.10 18.30 1.64
CA ALA A 109 5.00 19.72 1.36
C ALA A 109 3.83 20.40 2.08
N HIS A 110 2.72 19.70 2.25
CA HIS A 110 1.50 20.21 2.90
C HIS A 110 1.30 19.75 4.34
N ALA A 111 2.28 19.08 4.95
CA ALA A 111 2.15 18.44 6.26
C ALA A 111 1.68 19.42 7.36
N ASN A 112 2.10 20.70 7.31
CA ASN A 112 1.70 21.70 8.28
C ASN A 112 0.23 22.17 8.15
N ASN A 113 -0.41 21.89 7.01
CA ASN A 113 -1.78 22.28 6.72
C ASN A 113 -2.77 21.12 6.97
N ILE A 114 -2.26 19.89 7.13
CA ILE A 114 -3.06 18.70 7.36
C ILE A 114 -3.26 18.52 8.87
N GLN A 115 -4.51 18.41 9.31
CA GLN A 115 -4.86 18.23 10.72
C GLN A 115 -5.00 16.76 11.13
N ASP A 116 -5.36 15.90 10.19
CA ASP A 116 -5.45 14.45 10.41
C ASP A 116 -4.04 13.83 10.30
N TYR A 117 -3.30 13.88 11.41
CA TYR A 117 -1.95 13.33 11.47
C TYR A 117 -1.90 11.81 11.38
N TYR A 118 -2.95 11.11 11.81
CA TYR A 118 -3.05 9.67 11.66
C TYR A 118 -3.08 9.28 10.16
N LEU A 119 -3.98 9.90 9.41
CA LEU A 119 -4.08 9.66 7.97
C LEU A 119 -2.80 10.09 7.25
N LEU A 120 -2.24 11.25 7.60
CA LEU A 120 -0.98 11.74 7.03
C LEU A 120 0.16 10.74 7.23
N ASN A 121 0.42 10.31 8.47
CA ASN A 121 1.48 9.38 8.81
C ASN A 121 1.26 8.01 8.13
N LYS A 122 0.03 7.53 8.12
CA LYS A 122 -0.37 6.28 7.47
C LYS A 122 -0.08 6.32 5.96
N ARG A 123 -0.38 7.44 5.30
CA ARG A 123 -0.15 7.61 3.86
C ARG A 123 1.33 7.80 3.53
N LEU A 124 2.08 8.56 4.33
CA LEU A 124 3.53 8.69 4.16
C LEU A 124 4.25 7.35 4.32
N ALA A 125 3.90 6.58 5.34
CA ALA A 125 4.44 5.24 5.55
C ALA A 125 4.07 4.29 4.41
N TRP A 126 2.82 4.37 3.90
CA TRP A 126 2.38 3.61 2.73
C TRP A 126 3.19 3.96 1.49
N CYS A 127 3.40 5.25 1.20
CA CYS A 127 4.21 5.70 0.06
C CYS A 127 5.62 5.13 0.12
N LEU A 128 6.29 5.31 1.27
CA LEU A 128 7.64 4.80 1.46
C LEU A 128 7.71 3.28 1.31
N ARG A 129 6.80 2.57 1.96
CA ARG A 129 6.74 1.11 1.88
C ARG A 129 6.49 0.61 0.45
N THR A 130 5.59 1.25 -0.30
CA THR A 130 5.30 0.91 -1.70
C THR A 130 6.56 1.05 -2.57
N ILE A 131 7.29 2.17 -2.43
CA ILE A 131 8.55 2.40 -3.15
C ILE A 131 9.58 1.32 -2.82
N LEU A 132 9.77 1.01 -1.55
CA LEU A 132 10.76 0.03 -1.11
C LEU A 132 10.42 -1.39 -1.56
N ILE A 133 9.15 -1.80 -1.48
CA ILE A 133 8.69 -3.10 -1.99
C ILE A 133 8.94 -3.19 -3.50
N ALA A 134 8.55 -2.16 -4.26
CA ALA A 134 8.79 -2.10 -5.70
C ALA A 134 10.28 -2.22 -6.04
N ARG A 135 11.13 -1.46 -5.36
CA ARG A 135 12.60 -1.51 -5.55
C ARG A 135 13.19 -2.86 -5.14
N SER A 136 12.70 -3.50 -4.07
CA SER A 136 13.14 -4.84 -3.67
C SER A 136 12.76 -5.89 -4.74
N ALA A 137 11.56 -5.76 -5.30
CA ALA A 137 11.10 -6.62 -6.39
C ALA A 137 11.94 -6.44 -7.65
N GLU A 138 12.27 -5.20 -8.06
CA GLU A 138 13.17 -4.93 -9.19
C GLU A 138 14.56 -5.55 -8.99
N ARG A 139 15.07 -5.60 -7.75
CA ARG A 139 16.34 -6.26 -7.39
C ARG A 139 16.25 -7.80 -7.35
N GLY A 140 15.06 -8.37 -7.59
CA GLY A 140 14.86 -9.82 -7.54
C GLY A 140 14.64 -10.41 -6.16
N CYS A 141 14.51 -9.59 -5.12
CA CYS A 141 14.31 -10.00 -3.72
C CYS A 141 13.08 -9.32 -3.10
N PRO A 142 11.85 -9.54 -3.63
CA PRO A 142 10.64 -8.89 -3.12
C PRO A 142 10.47 -9.15 -1.64
N THR A 143 10.32 -8.06 -0.86
CA THR A 143 10.29 -8.09 0.60
C THR A 143 9.21 -7.16 1.10
N PHE A 144 8.44 -7.60 2.11
CA PHE A 144 7.24 -6.91 2.57
C PHE A 144 7.29 -6.51 4.05
N SER A 145 8.16 -7.10 4.88
CA SER A 145 8.35 -6.70 6.27
C SER A 145 9.22 -5.44 6.36
N LYS A 146 8.98 -4.59 7.35
CA LYS A 146 9.78 -3.37 7.58
C LYS A 146 11.22 -3.70 7.94
N GLU A 147 11.44 -4.78 8.69
CA GLU A 147 12.76 -5.29 9.08
C GLU A 147 13.55 -5.74 7.84
N GLY A 148 12.94 -6.59 7.01
CA GLY A 148 13.57 -7.08 5.77
C GLY A 148 13.86 -5.95 4.78
N LEU A 149 12.96 -4.96 4.65
CA LEU A 149 13.22 -3.77 3.84
C LEU A 149 14.41 -2.98 4.39
N SER A 150 14.47 -2.76 5.71
CA SER A 150 15.61 -2.10 6.36
C SER A 150 16.94 -2.82 6.10
N GLU A 151 16.94 -4.14 6.14
CA GLU A 151 18.14 -4.97 5.84
C GLU A 151 18.58 -4.84 4.38
N ILE A 152 17.67 -4.99 3.41
CA ILE A 152 17.95 -4.90 1.98
C ILE A 152 18.53 -3.53 1.60
N PHE A 153 17.99 -2.46 2.18
CA PHE A 153 18.43 -1.10 1.88
C PHE A 153 19.52 -0.58 2.82
N GLN A 154 19.90 -1.36 3.83
CA GLN A 154 20.91 -1.01 4.85
C GLN A 154 20.61 0.35 5.51
N ASP A 155 19.35 0.56 5.87
CA ASP A 155 18.83 1.81 6.40
C ASP A 155 17.85 1.55 7.55
N ARG A 156 18.32 1.79 8.78
CA ARG A 156 17.55 1.51 10.00
C ARG A 156 16.40 2.48 10.23
N ASP A 157 16.51 3.70 9.71
CA ASP A 157 15.46 4.71 9.85
C ASP A 157 14.15 4.27 9.17
N LEU A 158 14.22 3.35 8.20
CA LEU A 158 13.05 2.80 7.50
C LEU A 158 12.08 2.07 8.45
N ILE A 159 12.59 1.41 9.48
CA ILE A 159 11.75 0.70 10.47
C ILE A 159 10.85 1.70 11.18
N ASP A 160 11.44 2.78 11.69
CA ASP A 160 10.71 3.80 12.46
C ASP A 160 9.76 4.59 11.56
N LEU A 161 10.17 4.94 10.34
CA LEU A 161 9.33 5.65 9.37
C LEU A 161 8.10 4.82 8.95
N ILE A 162 8.28 3.53 8.67
CA ILE A 162 7.16 2.65 8.33
C ILE A 162 6.24 2.41 9.54
N ALA A 163 6.79 2.35 10.76
CA ALA A 163 6.02 2.19 11.98
C ALA A 163 5.13 3.39 12.31
N LEU A 164 5.41 4.58 11.76
CA LEU A 164 4.57 5.77 11.94
C LEU A 164 3.14 5.61 11.39
N LYS A 165 2.86 4.59 10.59
CA LYS A 165 1.50 4.29 10.10
C LYS A 165 0.45 4.19 11.21
N ASP A 166 0.87 3.87 12.44
CA ASP A 166 0.01 3.66 13.60
C ASP A 166 0.09 4.85 14.59
N CYS A 167 0.75 5.96 14.21
CA CYS A 167 0.96 7.12 15.06
C CYS A 167 -0.03 8.25 14.76
N GLU A 168 -0.71 8.75 15.79
CA GLU A 168 -1.70 9.84 15.69
C GLU A 168 -1.08 11.23 15.85
N ASN A 169 0.21 11.31 16.20
CA ASN A 169 0.85 12.56 16.54
C ASN A 169 1.64 13.15 15.36
N PHE A 170 1.68 14.49 15.32
CA PHE A 170 2.57 15.22 14.42
C PHE A 170 4.03 14.95 14.76
N SER A 171 4.85 14.64 13.76
CA SER A 171 6.28 14.41 13.92
C SER A 171 7.10 15.30 13.00
N ALA A 172 7.38 16.53 13.44
CA ALA A 172 8.25 17.47 12.69
C ALA A 172 9.61 16.87 12.32
N ARG A 173 10.10 15.89 13.10
CA ARG A 173 11.37 15.21 12.85
C ARG A 173 11.28 14.17 11.75
N ALA A 174 10.14 13.52 11.60
CA ALA A 174 9.97 12.42 10.64
C ALA A 174 9.78 12.92 9.21
N TYR A 175 9.13 14.06 8.99
CA TYR A 175 8.82 14.52 7.63
C TYR A 175 10.07 14.85 6.77
N PRO A 176 11.12 15.48 7.28
CA PRO A 176 12.38 15.62 6.56
C PRO A 176 13.03 14.28 6.22
N LEU A 177 12.88 13.26 7.08
CA LEU A 177 13.39 11.92 6.83
C LEU A 177 12.57 11.20 5.74
N PHE A 178 11.24 11.34 5.72
CA PHE A 178 10.41 10.88 4.60
C PHE A 178 10.85 11.54 3.29
N TYR A 179 11.00 12.87 3.27
CA TYR A 179 11.45 13.59 2.08
C TYR A 179 12.78 13.05 1.56
N SER A 180 13.76 12.88 2.44
CA SER A 180 15.09 12.34 2.10
C SER A 180 14.99 10.91 1.57
N SER A 181 14.11 10.09 2.16
CA SER A 181 13.89 8.71 1.73
C SER A 181 13.21 8.64 0.35
N PHE A 182 12.26 9.53 0.05
CA PHE A 182 11.65 9.61 -1.27
C PHE A 182 12.66 10.03 -2.35
N ILE A 183 13.56 10.96 -2.05
CA ILE A 183 14.69 11.31 -2.96
C ILE A 183 15.62 10.12 -3.17
N LYS A 184 15.94 9.39 -2.10
CA LYS A 184 16.92 8.30 -2.12
C LYS A 184 16.42 7.05 -2.84
N TYR A 185 15.16 6.68 -2.65
CA TYR A 185 14.59 5.40 -3.11
C TYR A 185 13.54 5.55 -4.20
N GLY A 186 12.83 6.67 -4.23
CA GLY A 186 11.76 6.96 -5.17
C GLY A 186 12.20 7.66 -6.46
N CYS A 187 11.40 8.62 -6.87
CA CYS A 187 11.67 9.54 -7.97
C CYS A 187 11.94 10.94 -7.41
N ARG A 188 12.43 11.84 -8.26
CA ARG A 188 12.51 13.27 -7.90
C ARG A 188 11.11 13.88 -7.91
N PRO A 189 10.83 14.89 -7.06
CA PRO A 189 9.56 15.59 -7.09
C PRO A 189 9.32 16.24 -8.45
N ASN A 190 8.06 16.22 -8.90
CA ASN A 190 7.67 16.93 -10.09
C ASN A 190 7.70 18.45 -9.80
N ILE A 191 8.38 19.22 -10.65
CA ILE A 191 8.48 20.69 -10.50
C ILE A 191 7.13 21.39 -10.71
N ASN A 192 6.18 20.74 -11.35
CA ASN A 192 4.83 21.26 -11.61
C ASN A 192 3.82 20.89 -10.51
N MET A 193 4.26 20.29 -9.41
CA MET A 193 3.38 19.94 -8.30
C MET A 193 2.78 21.23 -7.72
N PRO A 194 1.43 21.29 -7.55
CA PRO A 194 0.77 22.46 -7.03
C PRO A 194 1.28 22.86 -5.65
N SER A 195 1.41 24.15 -5.43
CA SER A 195 1.70 24.72 -4.11
C SER A 195 0.46 24.84 -3.23
N ASP A 196 -0.74 24.77 -3.83
CA ASP A 196 -2.00 24.80 -3.12
C ASP A 196 -2.57 23.38 -2.99
N PHE A 197 -3.01 23.04 -1.78
CA PHE A 197 -3.55 21.71 -1.49
C PHE A 197 -4.84 21.43 -2.26
N SER A 198 -5.68 22.45 -2.50
CA SER A 198 -6.92 22.32 -3.26
C SER A 198 -6.70 21.82 -4.70
N ASP A 199 -5.56 22.18 -5.30
CA ASP A 199 -5.25 21.84 -6.69
C ASP A 199 -4.68 20.42 -6.85
N LEU A 200 -4.31 19.78 -5.73
CA LEU A 200 -3.74 18.42 -5.77
C LEU A 200 -4.72 17.38 -6.33
N MET A 201 -6.03 17.54 -6.14
CA MET A 201 -7.01 16.59 -6.69
C MET A 201 -7.00 16.60 -8.21
N VAL A 202 -6.97 17.80 -8.82
CA VAL A 202 -6.89 17.95 -10.28
C VAL A 202 -5.54 17.40 -10.77
N TYR A 203 -4.46 17.76 -10.11
CA TYR A 203 -3.12 17.28 -10.43
C TYR A 203 -3.04 15.76 -10.44
N PHE A 204 -3.51 15.08 -9.40
CA PHE A 204 -3.47 13.62 -9.33
C PHE A 204 -4.39 12.94 -10.36
N LEU A 205 -5.52 13.57 -10.70
CA LEU A 205 -6.42 13.09 -11.75
C LEU A 205 -5.74 13.15 -13.13
N GLU A 206 -5.08 14.27 -13.44
CA GLU A 206 -4.36 14.47 -14.71
C GLU A 206 -3.13 13.55 -14.88
N HIS A 207 -2.56 13.07 -13.77
CA HIS A 207 -1.40 12.18 -13.74
C HIS A 207 -1.76 10.71 -13.49
N ASP A 208 -3.05 10.33 -13.56
CA ASP A 208 -3.55 8.98 -13.29
C ASP A 208 -3.11 8.42 -11.92
N ASN A 209 -2.82 9.30 -10.95
CA ASN A 209 -2.44 8.92 -9.60
C ASN A 209 -3.67 8.73 -8.71
N MET A 210 -4.35 7.59 -8.88
CA MET A 210 -5.60 7.30 -8.18
C MET A 210 -5.45 7.25 -6.65
N MET A 211 -4.30 6.81 -6.13
CA MET A 211 -4.05 6.83 -4.69
C MET A 211 -3.86 8.26 -4.17
N GLY A 212 -3.17 9.10 -4.92
CA GLY A 212 -3.06 10.54 -4.66
C GLY A 212 -4.44 11.20 -4.63
N LEU A 213 -5.25 10.96 -5.65
CA LEU A 213 -6.61 11.51 -5.75
C LEU A 213 -7.49 11.07 -4.55
N LYS A 214 -7.50 9.78 -4.20
CA LYS A 214 -8.25 9.26 -3.05
C LYS A 214 -7.77 9.91 -1.75
N THR A 215 -6.46 10.04 -1.57
CA THR A 215 -5.89 10.64 -0.36
C THR A 215 -6.23 12.12 -0.25
N ALA A 216 -6.14 12.88 -1.34
CA ALA A 216 -6.49 14.30 -1.36
C ALA A 216 -7.99 14.51 -1.03
N ARG A 217 -8.88 13.67 -1.56
CA ARG A 217 -10.31 13.70 -1.22
C ARG A 217 -10.57 13.46 0.27
N LEU A 218 -9.93 12.43 0.85
CA LEU A 218 -10.08 12.14 2.28
C LEU A 218 -9.59 13.28 3.18
N LEU A 219 -8.47 13.90 2.81
CA LEU A 219 -7.89 15.02 3.57
C LEU A 219 -8.70 16.33 3.42
N ASN A 220 -9.45 16.50 2.32
CA ASN A 220 -10.36 17.63 2.12
C ASN A 220 -11.75 17.43 2.76
N ASN A 221 -12.00 16.32 3.46
CA ASN A 221 -13.31 15.94 3.99
C ASN A 221 -14.42 15.83 2.92
N ASP A 222 -14.07 15.62 1.65
CA ASP A 222 -15.02 15.56 0.53
C ASP A 222 -15.66 14.18 0.34
N VAL A 223 -15.35 13.19 1.20
CA VAL A 223 -15.87 11.81 1.08
C VAL A 223 -16.14 11.21 2.45
N GLU A 224 -17.34 10.68 2.64
CA GLU A 224 -17.62 9.68 3.68
C GLU A 224 -16.70 8.46 3.48
N PHE A 225 -16.18 7.94 4.58
CA PHE A 225 -15.19 6.87 4.62
C PHE A 225 -15.76 5.55 4.07
N ASP A 226 -15.63 5.31 2.78
CA ASP A 226 -15.73 3.97 2.23
C ASP A 226 -14.41 3.25 2.50
N GLY A 227 -14.46 2.23 3.35
CA GLY A 227 -13.32 1.52 3.90
C GLY A 227 -12.25 1.16 2.85
N TYR A 228 -11.01 0.99 3.31
CA TYR A 228 -9.81 0.66 2.56
C TYR A 228 -10.04 -0.07 1.23
N SER A 229 -10.09 0.64 0.11
CA SER A 229 -9.97 0.01 -1.19
C SER A 229 -8.53 0.11 -1.69
N TRP A 230 -7.82 -0.99 -1.62
CA TRP A 230 -6.60 -1.19 -2.39
C TRP A 230 -7.03 -1.46 -3.85
N SER A 231 -7.20 -0.45 -4.66
CA SER A 231 -7.41 -0.62 -6.11
C SER A 231 -6.23 -0.02 -6.84
#